data_ed9d365e19a8c8fa0d3fca8a3999eddf
#
_entry.id   ed9d365e19a8c8fa0d3fca8a3999eddf
#
_cell.length_a   1.000
_cell.length_b   1.000
_cell.length_c   1.000
_cell.angle_alpha   90.00
_cell.angle_beta   90.00
_cell.angle_gamma   90.00
#
_symmetry.space_group_name_H-M   'P 1'
#
loop_
_entity.id
_entity.type
_entity.pdbx_description
1 polymer ?
#
loop_
_entity_poly.entity_id
_entity_poly.type
_entity_poly.pdbx_seq_one_letter_code
_entity_poly.pdbx_strand_id
1 'polypeptide(L)'
;INCFIKRGPLTTVIGSKNKILNRKLPHRYNIMDWFRVTNVWFEKIGQKHGVKVRFEKLNLEETSWWAGKDSLPPVPLDERDFEIKPETVKCERCSMESVRLYEEGWMCLEPSCVDFWKIENALPPAELTFNADFLSFRSRPDQAIQPHYSLVPDLLSTLDENTADVSTSRIAWKGIVCPMCLKCIR
;
A
#
# COMPACT_ATOMS: atom_id res chain seq x y z
N ILE A 1 1.88 6.27 8.71
CA ILE A 1 2.90 5.96 9.75
C ILE A 1 2.28 5.10 10.85
N ASN A 2 1.12 5.48 11.44
CA ASN A 2 0.50 4.69 12.52
C ASN A 2 0.20 3.23 12.12
N CYS A 3 -0.27 2.96 10.90
CA CYS A 3 -0.53 1.59 10.42
C CYS A 3 0.76 0.78 10.28
N PHE A 4 1.87 1.42 9.89
CA PHE A 4 3.17 0.78 9.80
C PHE A 4 3.70 0.38 11.19
N ILE A 5 3.66 1.32 12.15
CA ILE A 5 4.11 1.09 13.53
C ILE A 5 3.24 0.02 14.22
N LYS A 6 1.92 0.10 14.06
CA LYS A 6 0.97 -0.85 14.66
C LYS A 6 0.78 -2.15 13.86
N ARG A 7 1.41 -2.27 12.70
CA ARG A 7 1.27 -3.41 11.78
C ARG A 7 -0.18 -3.77 11.45
N GLY A 8 -1.08 -2.79 11.50
CA GLY A 8 -2.49 -3.00 11.19
C GLY A 8 -2.77 -3.11 9.69
N PRO A 9 -3.79 -3.87 9.29
CA PRO A 9 -4.24 -3.88 7.90
C PRO A 9 -4.85 -2.53 7.52
N LEU A 10 -4.74 -2.18 6.26
CA LEU A 10 -5.35 -1.00 5.68
C LEU A 10 -5.98 -1.33 4.33
N THR A 11 -6.95 -0.56 3.93
CA THR A 11 -7.48 -0.64 2.57
C THR A 11 -7.11 0.60 1.76
N THR A 12 -6.91 0.43 0.47
CA THR A 12 -6.70 1.51 -0.48
C THR A 12 -7.95 1.77 -1.28
N VAL A 13 -8.26 3.04 -1.47
CA VAL A 13 -9.39 3.50 -2.29
C VAL A 13 -8.85 4.27 -3.48
N ILE A 14 -9.28 3.88 -4.68
CA ILE A 14 -8.89 4.54 -5.92
C ILE A 14 -10.08 5.30 -6.51
N GLY A 15 -9.85 6.53 -6.93
CA GLY A 15 -10.85 7.35 -7.60
C GLY A 15 -10.95 7.04 -9.10
N SER A 16 -12.15 7.19 -9.68
CA SER A 16 -12.39 6.94 -11.11
C SER A 16 -11.59 7.83 -12.07
N LYS A 17 -11.05 8.95 -11.57
CA LYS A 17 -10.18 9.85 -12.34
C LYS A 17 -8.70 9.45 -12.27
N ASN A 18 -8.38 8.31 -11.63
CA ASN A 18 -7.00 7.82 -11.58
C ASN A 18 -6.48 7.52 -12.99
N LYS A 19 -5.27 7.98 -13.28
CA LYS A 19 -4.63 7.81 -14.60
C LYS A 19 -3.64 6.66 -14.66
N ILE A 20 -3.31 6.06 -13.50
CA ILE A 20 -2.32 4.97 -13.41
C ILE A 20 -2.95 3.65 -13.87
N LEU A 21 -4.18 3.36 -13.42
CA LEU A 21 -4.92 2.23 -13.95
C LEU A 21 -5.49 2.64 -15.31
N ASN A 22 -4.90 2.13 -16.38
CA ASN A 22 -5.34 2.41 -17.75
C ASN A 22 -6.65 1.67 -18.08
N ARG A 23 -7.69 1.91 -17.27
CA ARG A 23 -9.03 1.33 -17.44
C ARG A 23 -10.10 2.20 -16.80
N LYS A 24 -11.31 2.14 -17.36
CA LYS A 24 -12.48 2.77 -16.76
C LYS A 24 -12.86 2.04 -15.48
N LEU A 25 -12.95 2.77 -14.38
CA LEU A 25 -13.40 2.23 -13.10
C LEU A 25 -14.93 2.31 -12.99
N PRO A 26 -15.58 1.29 -12.39
CA PRO A 26 -17.04 1.20 -12.36
C PRO A 26 -17.69 2.31 -11.50
N HIS A 27 -17.03 2.73 -10.42
CA HIS A 27 -17.56 3.69 -9.47
C HIS A 27 -16.63 4.89 -9.29
N ARG A 28 -17.18 5.99 -8.74
CA ARG A 28 -16.39 7.20 -8.41
C ARG A 28 -15.22 6.89 -7.47
N TYR A 29 -15.44 5.99 -6.51
CA TYR A 29 -14.45 5.45 -5.59
C TYR A 29 -14.54 3.93 -5.59
N ASN A 30 -13.41 3.27 -5.66
CA ASN A 30 -13.32 1.82 -5.72
C ASN A 30 -12.34 1.34 -4.66
N ILE A 31 -12.77 0.42 -3.82
CA ILE A 31 -11.91 -0.22 -2.85
C ILE A 31 -11.05 -1.24 -3.59
N MET A 32 -9.74 -1.19 -3.39
CA MET A 32 -8.85 -2.14 -4.06
C MET A 32 -8.79 -3.46 -3.32
N ASP A 33 -8.23 -3.47 -2.12
CA ASP A 33 -8.12 -4.68 -1.28
C ASP A 33 -7.60 -4.28 0.11
N TRP A 34 -7.34 -5.31 0.91
CA TRP A 34 -6.59 -5.20 2.15
C TRP A 34 -5.09 -5.30 1.88
N PHE A 35 -4.35 -4.40 2.51
CA PHE A 35 -2.90 -4.30 2.39
C PHE A 35 -2.25 -4.16 3.76
N ARG A 36 -0.98 -4.49 3.82
CA ARG A 36 -0.07 -4.07 4.89
C ARG A 36 0.96 -3.11 4.33
N VAL A 37 1.46 -2.23 5.17
CA VAL A 37 2.60 -1.37 4.85
C VAL A 37 3.87 -2.16 5.13
N THR A 38 4.73 -2.30 4.14
CA THR A 38 6.02 -2.99 4.27
C THR A 38 7.19 -2.04 4.37
N ASN A 39 7.13 -0.91 3.66
CA ASN A 39 8.16 0.10 3.70
C ASN A 39 7.57 1.50 3.68
N VAL A 40 8.23 2.41 4.38
CA VAL A 40 7.95 3.85 4.36
C VAL A 40 9.29 4.57 4.22
N TRP A 41 9.38 5.48 3.27
CA TRP A 41 10.60 6.26 3.06
C TRP A 41 10.28 7.67 2.60
N PHE A 42 11.29 8.52 2.64
CA PHE A 42 11.20 9.88 2.14
C PHE A 42 11.95 10.02 0.82
N GLU A 43 11.38 10.80 -0.10
CA GLU A 43 12.01 11.19 -1.35
C GLU A 43 12.08 12.71 -1.44
N LYS A 44 13.11 13.22 -2.10
CA LYS A 44 13.20 14.64 -2.43
C LYS A 44 12.44 14.90 -3.72
N ILE A 45 11.42 15.75 -3.64
CA ILE A 45 10.59 16.17 -4.78
C ILE A 45 10.78 17.69 -4.95
N GLY A 46 11.72 18.09 -5.81
CA GLY A 46 12.13 19.47 -5.93
C GLY A 46 12.73 20.01 -4.62
N GLN A 47 12.09 21.01 -4.01
CA GLN A 47 12.51 21.58 -2.73
C GLN A 47 11.79 20.98 -1.51
N LYS A 48 10.89 19.99 -1.73
CA LYS A 48 10.09 19.39 -0.68
C LYS A 48 10.48 17.92 -0.48
N HIS A 49 10.11 17.39 0.68
CA HIS A 49 10.19 15.97 0.95
C HIS A 49 8.80 15.33 0.76
N GLY A 50 8.74 14.25 0.01
CA GLY A 50 7.55 13.43 -0.14
C GLY A 50 7.70 12.11 0.61
N VAL A 51 6.62 11.64 1.23
CA VAL A 51 6.57 10.32 1.84
C VAL A 51 6.08 9.33 0.79
N LYS A 52 6.82 8.25 0.61
CA LYS A 52 6.42 7.09 -0.18
C LYS A 52 6.13 5.91 0.72
N VAL A 53 5.21 5.10 0.29
CA VAL A 53 4.74 3.94 1.06
C VAL A 53 4.62 2.76 0.12
N ARG A 54 5.21 1.64 0.50
CA ARG A 54 5.00 0.37 -0.18
C ARG A 54 3.92 -0.41 0.53
N PHE A 55 2.97 -0.86 -0.26
CA PHE A 55 1.88 -1.72 0.18
C PHE A 55 2.04 -3.13 -0.38
N GLU A 56 1.81 -4.13 0.44
CA GLU A 56 1.64 -5.51 0.00
C GLU A 56 0.21 -5.97 0.28
N LYS A 57 -0.42 -6.58 -0.73
CA LYS A 57 -1.74 -7.19 -0.59
C LYS A 57 -1.68 -8.31 0.43
N LEU A 58 -2.70 -8.42 1.30
CA LEU A 58 -2.77 -9.47 2.31
C LEU A 58 -3.17 -10.81 1.71
N ASN A 59 -4.20 -10.82 0.87
CA ASN A 59 -4.61 -12.02 0.17
C ASN A 59 -3.79 -12.19 -1.11
N LEU A 60 -2.78 -13.04 -1.04
CA LEU A 60 -1.82 -13.26 -2.13
C LEU A 60 -2.29 -14.35 -3.12
N GLU A 61 -3.32 -15.11 -2.78
CA GLU A 61 -3.80 -16.25 -3.58
C GLU A 61 -4.88 -15.83 -4.58
N GLU A 62 -5.53 -14.69 -4.35
CA GLU A 62 -6.55 -14.17 -5.24
C GLU A 62 -6.02 -13.18 -6.26
N THR A 63 -6.44 -13.34 -7.51
CA THR A 63 -6.20 -12.33 -8.54
C THR A 63 -6.92 -11.03 -8.19
N SER A 64 -6.19 -9.95 -8.21
CA SER A 64 -6.77 -8.63 -7.94
C SER A 64 -7.73 -8.22 -9.05
N TRP A 65 -8.90 -7.67 -8.70
CA TRP A 65 -9.88 -7.22 -9.69
C TRP A 65 -9.35 -6.11 -10.62
N TRP A 66 -8.30 -5.41 -10.21
CA TRP A 66 -7.62 -4.37 -11.00
C TRP A 66 -6.47 -4.93 -11.85
N ALA A 67 -6.15 -6.20 -11.74
CA ALA A 67 -5.14 -6.83 -12.59
C ALA A 67 -5.53 -6.72 -14.06
N GLY A 68 -4.54 -6.60 -14.92
CA GLY A 68 -4.75 -6.61 -16.37
C GLY A 68 -5.39 -7.93 -16.82
N LYS A 69 -6.09 -7.91 -17.95
CA LYS A 69 -6.72 -9.12 -18.50
C LYS A 69 -5.71 -10.23 -18.80
N ASP A 70 -4.50 -9.82 -19.19
CA ASP A 70 -3.41 -10.72 -19.55
C ASP A 70 -2.44 -10.96 -18.38
N SER A 71 -2.82 -10.55 -17.17
CA SER A 71 -2.00 -10.82 -15.98
C SER A 71 -1.96 -12.31 -15.70
N LEU A 72 -0.77 -12.81 -15.42
CA LEU A 72 -0.60 -14.17 -14.94
C LEU A 72 -1.32 -14.36 -13.61
N PRO A 73 -1.82 -15.57 -13.32
CA PRO A 73 -2.39 -15.89 -12.01
C PRO A 73 -1.34 -15.64 -10.91
N PRO A 74 -1.78 -15.36 -9.69
CA PRO A 74 -0.85 -15.22 -8.57
C PRO A 74 -0.03 -16.49 -8.39
N VAL A 75 1.27 -16.31 -8.13
CA VAL A 75 2.15 -17.44 -7.76
C VAL A 75 1.66 -18.02 -6.44
N PRO A 76 1.48 -19.35 -6.31
CA PRO A 76 1.14 -20.00 -5.05
C PRO A 76 2.11 -19.64 -3.92
N LEU A 77 1.64 -19.69 -2.67
CA LEU A 77 2.44 -19.25 -1.51
C LEU A 77 3.68 -20.13 -1.30
N ASP A 78 3.58 -21.41 -1.57
CA ASP A 78 4.66 -22.41 -1.45
C ASP A 78 5.72 -22.29 -2.54
N GLU A 79 5.37 -21.67 -3.68
CA GLU A 79 6.30 -21.42 -4.78
C GLU A 79 6.97 -20.05 -4.69
N ARG A 80 6.60 -19.18 -3.72
CA ARG A 80 7.15 -17.83 -3.60
C ARG A 80 8.46 -17.82 -2.88
N ASP A 81 9.41 -17.09 -3.43
CA ASP A 81 10.67 -16.79 -2.74
C ASP A 81 10.47 -15.63 -1.75
N PHE A 82 10.54 -15.94 -0.45
CA PHE A 82 10.49 -14.96 0.63
C PHE A 82 11.87 -14.63 1.19
N GLU A 83 12.92 -15.19 0.62
CA GLU A 83 14.31 -14.96 1.09
C GLU A 83 14.95 -13.76 0.39
N ILE A 84 14.39 -13.30 -0.74
CA ILE A 84 14.84 -12.07 -1.41
C ILE A 84 14.64 -10.90 -0.46
N LYS A 85 15.74 -10.25 -0.09
CA LYS A 85 15.75 -9.06 0.78
C LYS A 85 16.57 -7.97 0.12
N PRO A 86 16.01 -6.77 -0.02
CA PRO A 86 16.79 -5.66 -0.53
C PRO A 86 17.91 -5.32 0.44
N GLU A 87 19.03 -4.91 -0.09
CA GLU A 87 20.19 -4.46 0.68
C GLU A 87 19.78 -3.30 1.61
N THR A 88 20.20 -3.38 2.86
CA THR A 88 20.00 -2.33 3.86
C THR A 88 21.35 -1.86 4.36
N VAL A 89 21.58 -0.55 4.30
CA VAL A 89 22.86 0.06 4.68
C VAL A 89 22.62 1.08 5.79
N LYS A 90 23.49 1.09 6.77
CA LYS A 90 23.50 2.05 7.87
C LYS A 90 24.27 3.31 7.44
N CYS A 91 23.60 4.46 7.55
CA CYS A 91 24.23 5.75 7.24
C CYS A 91 25.31 6.09 8.27
N GLU A 92 26.52 6.40 7.81
CA GLU A 92 27.65 6.79 8.69
C GLU A 92 27.39 8.11 9.43
N ARG A 93 26.58 9.00 8.86
CA ARG A 93 26.31 10.32 9.43
C ARG A 93 25.22 10.34 10.50
N CYS A 94 24.09 9.68 10.24
CA CYS A 94 22.95 9.70 11.16
C CYS A 94 22.69 8.36 11.83
N SER A 95 23.42 7.31 11.47
CA SER A 95 23.27 5.94 11.99
C SER A 95 21.91 5.28 11.70
N MET A 96 21.05 5.92 10.90
CA MET A 96 19.80 5.35 10.45
C MET A 96 20.03 4.33 9.34
N GLU A 97 19.28 3.25 9.37
CA GLU A 97 19.29 2.25 8.31
C GLU A 97 18.33 2.66 7.19
N SER A 98 18.81 2.55 5.96
CA SER A 98 18.01 2.80 4.76
C SER A 98 18.17 1.66 3.78
N VAL A 99 17.05 1.24 3.20
CA VAL A 99 17.01 0.22 2.16
C VAL A 99 17.53 0.80 0.86
N ARG A 100 18.30 0.02 0.09
CA ARG A 100 18.66 0.38 -1.28
C ARG A 100 17.42 0.27 -2.17
N LEU A 101 16.86 1.42 -2.49
CA LEU A 101 15.63 1.52 -3.27
C LEU A 101 15.86 1.52 -4.78
N TYR A 102 17.03 2.01 -5.22
CA TYR A 102 17.32 2.31 -6.62
C TYR A 102 18.60 1.62 -7.10
N GLU A 103 18.62 1.29 -8.40
CA GLU A 103 19.78 0.66 -9.05
C GLU A 103 20.99 1.59 -9.08
N GLU A 104 20.76 2.90 -9.22
CA GLU A 104 21.79 3.92 -9.35
C GLU A 104 22.68 4.03 -8.10
N GLY A 105 22.20 3.56 -6.94
CA GLY A 105 23.00 3.50 -5.73
C GLY A 105 22.18 3.59 -4.46
N TRP A 106 22.86 3.35 -3.33
CA TRP A 106 22.28 3.58 -2.02
C TRP A 106 22.31 5.05 -1.65
N MET A 107 21.30 5.50 -0.94
CA MET A 107 21.21 6.86 -0.38
C MET A 107 20.57 6.85 1.01
N CYS A 108 20.95 7.79 1.86
CA CYS A 108 20.27 8.00 3.12
C CYS A 108 18.87 8.56 2.88
N LEU A 109 17.86 7.93 3.50
CA LEU A 109 16.45 8.29 3.35
C LEU A 109 15.90 9.05 4.57
N GLU A 110 16.76 9.45 5.51
CA GLU A 110 16.40 10.25 6.69
C GLU A 110 16.45 11.75 6.36
N PRO A 111 15.29 12.45 6.32
CA PRO A 111 15.24 13.84 5.85
C PRO A 111 16.06 14.84 6.68
N SER A 112 16.33 14.52 7.94
CA SER A 112 17.13 15.35 8.85
C SER A 112 18.64 15.17 8.64
N CYS A 113 19.06 14.17 7.85
CA CYS A 113 20.46 13.87 7.59
C CYS A 113 21.05 14.80 6.52
N VAL A 114 22.28 15.24 6.73
CA VAL A 114 23.01 16.06 5.73
C VAL A 114 23.26 15.31 4.43
N ASP A 115 23.30 13.96 4.48
CA ASP A 115 23.49 13.09 3.32
C ASP A 115 22.16 12.56 2.77
N PHE A 116 21.03 13.14 3.22
CA PHE A 116 19.74 12.80 2.69
C PHE A 116 19.67 12.98 1.17
N TRP A 117 19.20 11.95 0.48
CA TRP A 117 18.97 11.96 -0.95
C TRP A 117 20.25 12.26 -1.78
N LYS A 118 21.38 11.64 -1.37
CA LYS A 118 22.64 11.72 -2.09
C LYS A 118 23.21 10.33 -2.34
N ILE A 119 23.75 10.13 -3.53
CA ILE A 119 24.56 8.97 -3.91
C ILE A 119 26.01 9.46 -3.98
N GLU A 120 26.93 8.86 -3.22
CA GLU A 120 28.36 9.23 -3.22
C GLU A 120 28.61 10.74 -3.07
N ASN A 121 27.85 11.37 -2.17
CA ASN A 121 27.89 12.82 -1.88
C ASN A 121 27.34 13.74 -3.01
N ALA A 122 26.82 13.19 -4.10
CA ALA A 122 26.19 13.94 -5.18
C ALA A 122 24.65 13.76 -5.19
N LEU A 123 23.95 14.68 -5.82
CA LEU A 123 22.52 14.49 -6.07
C LEU A 123 22.31 13.33 -7.07
N PRO A 124 21.30 12.50 -6.86
CA PRO A 124 20.99 11.41 -7.78
C PRO A 124 20.56 11.96 -9.15
N PRO A 125 20.60 11.12 -10.20
CA PRO A 125 19.99 11.44 -11.49
C PRO A 125 18.51 11.84 -11.36
N ALA A 126 18.01 12.58 -12.35
CA ALA A 126 16.61 13.02 -12.37
C ALA A 126 15.63 11.84 -12.51
N GLU A 127 16.04 10.79 -13.20
CA GLU A 127 15.29 9.55 -13.35
C GLU A 127 16.00 8.45 -12.54
N LEU A 128 15.23 7.74 -11.75
CA LEU A 128 15.69 6.66 -10.88
C LEU A 128 14.92 5.38 -11.20
N THR A 129 15.63 4.27 -11.24
CA THR A 129 15.07 2.94 -11.50
C THR A 129 15.01 2.17 -10.19
N PHE A 130 13.82 1.69 -9.81
CA PHE A 130 13.70 0.88 -8.60
C PHE A 130 14.54 -0.41 -8.70
N ASN A 131 15.25 -0.70 -7.63
CA ASN A 131 16.08 -1.90 -7.51
C ASN A 131 15.24 -3.17 -7.62
N ALA A 132 15.75 -4.15 -8.37
CA ALA A 132 15.04 -5.40 -8.65
C ALA A 132 14.73 -6.20 -7.39
N ASP A 133 15.65 -6.28 -6.44
CA ASP A 133 15.43 -6.98 -5.17
C ASP A 133 14.38 -6.27 -4.32
N PHE A 134 14.38 -4.93 -4.31
CA PHE A 134 13.35 -4.16 -3.64
C PHE A 134 11.97 -4.40 -4.26
N LEU A 135 11.85 -4.49 -5.58
CA LEU A 135 10.59 -4.79 -6.25
C LEU A 135 10.14 -6.24 -6.03
N SER A 136 11.08 -7.17 -5.98
CA SER A 136 10.81 -8.61 -5.82
C SER A 136 10.57 -9.02 -4.38
N PHE A 137 11.10 -8.26 -3.42
CA PHE A 137 10.91 -8.53 -2.01
C PHE A 137 9.43 -8.74 -1.66
N ARG A 138 9.16 -9.79 -0.90
CA ARG A 138 7.84 -10.07 -0.31
C ARG A 138 8.03 -10.46 1.14
N SER A 139 7.20 -9.92 2.01
CA SER A 139 7.20 -10.38 3.40
C SER A 139 6.32 -11.62 3.55
N ARG A 140 6.74 -12.52 4.44
CA ARG A 140 5.92 -13.69 4.77
C ARG A 140 4.55 -13.25 5.28
N PRO A 141 3.48 -13.97 4.91
CA PRO A 141 2.15 -13.70 5.47
C PRO A 141 2.20 -13.75 7.00
N ASP A 142 1.59 -12.77 7.63
CA ASP A 142 1.47 -12.68 9.07
C ASP A 142 0.00 -12.80 9.45
N GLN A 143 -0.38 -13.90 10.10
CA GLN A 143 -1.76 -14.15 10.51
C GLN A 143 -2.28 -13.10 11.52
N ALA A 144 -1.37 -12.47 12.28
CA ALA A 144 -1.75 -11.40 13.20
C ALA A 144 -2.23 -10.12 12.50
N ILE A 145 -1.96 -9.98 11.20
CA ILE A 145 -2.36 -8.81 10.40
C ILE A 145 -3.62 -9.07 9.57
N GLN A 146 -4.34 -10.16 9.83
CA GLN A 146 -5.56 -10.46 9.10
C GLN A 146 -6.68 -9.46 9.44
N PRO A 147 -7.43 -8.99 8.45
CA PRO A 147 -8.59 -8.15 8.71
C PRO A 147 -9.67 -8.95 9.46
N HIS A 148 -10.31 -8.31 10.44
CA HIS A 148 -11.34 -8.96 11.25
C HIS A 148 -12.74 -8.93 10.59
N TYR A 149 -12.86 -8.36 9.40
CA TYR A 149 -14.13 -8.20 8.69
C TYR A 149 -13.93 -8.18 7.18
N SER A 150 -14.96 -8.52 6.43
CA SER A 150 -14.97 -8.44 4.98
C SER A 150 -14.98 -6.98 4.51
N LEU A 151 -14.26 -6.68 3.40
CA LEU A 151 -14.34 -5.38 2.72
C LEU A 151 -15.71 -5.14 2.06
N VAL A 152 -16.35 -6.21 1.69
CA VAL A 152 -17.73 -6.20 1.20
C VAL A 152 -18.57 -6.83 2.29
N PRO A 153 -19.06 -6.03 3.26
CA PRO A 153 -20.05 -6.56 4.18
C PRO A 153 -21.21 -7.04 3.33
N ASP A 154 -21.76 -8.19 3.69
CA ASP A 154 -23.02 -8.62 3.12
C ASP A 154 -24.11 -7.65 3.61
N LEU A 155 -24.24 -6.54 2.90
CA LEU A 155 -25.22 -5.50 3.22
C LEU A 155 -26.64 -6.05 3.09
N LEU A 156 -26.82 -7.10 2.30
CA LEU A 156 -28.13 -7.73 2.11
C LEU A 156 -28.51 -8.57 3.32
N SER A 157 -27.55 -9.22 3.98
CA SER A 157 -27.82 -10.01 5.20
C SER A 157 -28.14 -9.14 6.43
N THR A 158 -27.80 -7.86 6.39
CA THR A 158 -28.09 -6.90 7.48
C THR A 158 -29.35 -6.06 7.24
N LEU A 159 -29.99 -6.22 6.08
CA LEU A 159 -31.25 -5.57 5.78
C LEU A 159 -32.39 -6.51 6.22
N ASP A 160 -33.15 -6.10 7.22
CA ASP A 160 -34.45 -6.72 7.49
C ASP A 160 -35.30 -6.69 6.23
N GLU A 161 -36.12 -7.74 6.03
CA GLU A 161 -37.07 -7.82 4.90
C GLU A 161 -37.96 -6.58 4.78
N ASN A 162 -38.18 -5.87 5.89
CA ASN A 162 -38.96 -4.62 5.95
C ASN A 162 -38.16 -3.36 5.54
N THR A 163 -36.87 -3.46 5.27
CA THR A 163 -36.01 -2.33 4.90
C THR A 163 -35.71 -2.27 3.39
N ALA A 164 -36.33 -3.12 2.59
CA ALA A 164 -36.16 -3.13 1.13
C ALA A 164 -36.47 -1.74 0.49
N ASP A 165 -37.36 -0.96 1.07
CA ASP A 165 -37.68 0.41 0.63
C ASP A 165 -36.65 1.47 1.08
N VAL A 166 -35.72 1.13 1.96
CA VAL A 166 -34.76 2.08 2.52
C VAL A 166 -33.55 2.28 1.60
N SER A 167 -33.36 1.43 0.59
CA SER A 167 -32.22 1.50 -0.32
C SER A 167 -32.13 2.80 -1.14
N THR A 168 -33.24 3.50 -1.31
CA THR A 168 -33.33 4.79 -2.03
C THR A 168 -33.45 6.01 -1.12
N SER A 169 -33.66 5.81 0.19
CA SER A 169 -33.81 6.92 1.12
C SER A 169 -32.42 7.46 1.55
N ARG A 170 -32.33 8.76 1.85
CA ARG A 170 -31.13 9.39 2.41
C ARG A 170 -30.65 8.72 3.73
N ILE A 171 -31.51 8.01 4.41
CA ILE A 171 -31.24 7.29 5.67
C ILE A 171 -30.42 6.03 5.42
N ALA A 172 -30.55 5.40 4.26
CA ALA A 172 -29.75 4.25 3.84
C ALA A 172 -28.27 4.59 3.56
N TRP A 173 -27.95 5.86 3.40
CA TRP A 173 -26.59 6.36 3.24
C TRP A 173 -25.88 6.52 4.59
N LYS A 174 -26.04 5.56 5.46
CA LYS A 174 -25.20 5.45 6.65
C LYS A 174 -23.79 5.17 6.17
N GLY A 175 -22.90 6.12 6.40
CA GLY A 175 -21.49 5.93 6.06
C GLY A 175 -20.91 4.74 6.81
N ILE A 176 -19.88 4.15 6.25
CA ILE A 176 -19.14 3.07 6.90
C ILE A 176 -18.45 3.64 8.13
N VAL A 177 -18.81 3.13 9.30
CA VAL A 177 -18.14 3.49 10.55
C VAL A 177 -16.88 2.63 10.66
N CYS A 178 -15.72 3.27 10.75
CA CYS A 178 -14.49 2.56 11.03
C CYS A 178 -14.57 1.92 12.42
N PRO A 179 -14.48 0.59 12.54
CA PRO A 179 -14.62 -0.07 13.84
C PRO A 179 -13.48 0.25 14.83
N MET A 180 -12.35 0.75 14.30
CA MET A 180 -11.19 1.10 15.15
C MET A 180 -11.24 2.52 15.70
N CYS A 181 -11.72 3.48 14.94
CA CYS A 181 -11.75 4.88 15.36
C CYS A 181 -13.16 5.46 15.50
N LEU A 182 -14.20 4.68 15.21
CA LEU A 182 -15.62 5.02 15.25
C LEU A 182 -15.99 6.26 14.42
N LYS A 183 -15.13 6.68 13.50
CA LYS A 183 -15.41 7.78 12.58
C LYS A 183 -16.19 7.28 11.39
N CYS A 184 -17.27 7.97 11.07
CA CYS A 184 -18.05 7.71 9.87
C CYS A 184 -17.35 8.31 8.64
N ILE A 185 -17.10 7.50 7.63
CA ILE A 185 -16.65 7.96 6.31
C ILE A 185 -17.90 8.09 5.45
N ARG A 186 -18.28 9.30 5.13
CA ARG A 186 -19.42 9.65 4.25
C ARG A 186 -18.97 9.72 2.79
#